data_4cbec25da9a8447c5902615849a463ad
#
_entry.id   4cbec25da9a8447c5902615849a463ad
#
_cell.length_a   1.000
_cell.length_b   1.000
_cell.length_c   1.000
_cell.angle_alpha   90.00
_cell.angle_beta   90.00
_cell.angle_gamma   90.00
#
_symmetry.space_group_name_H-M   'P 1'
#
loop_
_entity.id
_entity.type
_entity.pdbx_description
1 polymer ?
#
loop_
_entity_poly.entity_id
_entity_poly.type
_entity_poly.pdbx_seq_one_letter_code
_entity_poly.pdbx_strand_id
1 'polypeptide(L)'
;MAFVEFVRTQLPSKQFQTLLRALVLVIFLVSFGGLVLLTVTGVIAPWTGRFYSLWDTGYAKIHIPIIASVSEHQPTAWPAFFFDLSMMIWLFPAGVYMCFRTLNDEQVFIVIYAVLASYFAGVMVRLMLTLTPIVCVASAIAFSQILDTYLSVDSPKVQPQVNGNADTAHLAAAAILPDALRSTRNPLVGIYSYASKLTVVGSATVYLLLFVLHCTWVTSNAYSSPSVVLASRLPDGSQHIIDDYREAYYWLRQNTHDNAKIMSWWDYGYQIGGMADRPTLVDNNTWNNTHIATVGKAMSSREEVSYPIMRQHEVDYVLVVFGGLLGYSGDDINKFLWMVRIAEGIWPDEVKERNFFTARGEYRVDDEATPTMKNSLM
;
A
#
# COMPACT_ATOMS: atom_id res chain seq x y z
N MET A 1 11.43 10.16 -31.27
CA MET A 1 12.84 10.50 -31.02
C MET A 1 13.52 11.12 -32.25
N ALA A 2 13.59 10.43 -33.41
CA ALA A 2 14.30 10.97 -34.61
C ALA A 2 13.80 12.36 -35.08
N PHE A 3 12.52 12.64 -35.07
CA PHE A 3 11.95 13.94 -35.43
C PHE A 3 12.41 15.07 -34.48
N VAL A 4 12.43 14.80 -33.19
CA VAL A 4 12.86 15.77 -32.16
C VAL A 4 14.34 16.09 -32.31
N GLU A 5 15.16 15.08 -32.60
CA GLU A 5 16.59 15.26 -32.85
C GLU A 5 16.85 16.05 -34.17
N PHE A 6 16.08 15.76 -35.21
CA PHE A 6 16.13 16.53 -36.45
C PHE A 6 15.79 18.01 -36.22
N VAL A 7 14.74 18.33 -35.48
CA VAL A 7 14.35 19.71 -35.16
C VAL A 7 15.42 20.38 -34.29
N ARG A 8 16.03 19.65 -33.36
CA ARG A 8 17.11 20.13 -32.51
C ARG A 8 18.34 20.54 -33.32
N THR A 9 18.65 19.82 -34.40
CA THR A 9 19.80 20.15 -35.27
C THR A 9 19.58 21.36 -36.18
N GLN A 10 18.29 21.69 -36.46
CA GLN A 10 17.93 22.80 -37.35
C GLN A 10 17.73 24.14 -36.63
N LEU A 11 17.52 24.14 -35.33
CA LEU A 11 17.18 25.35 -34.56
C LEU A 11 18.28 25.72 -33.55
N PRO A 12 18.54 27.01 -33.33
CA PRO A 12 19.38 27.47 -32.25
C PRO A 12 18.89 26.97 -30.90
N SER A 13 19.79 26.57 -30.00
CA SER A 13 19.46 25.93 -28.72
C SER A 13 18.39 26.67 -27.88
N LYS A 14 18.44 28.01 -27.87
CA LYS A 14 17.42 28.80 -27.15
C LYS A 14 16.03 28.72 -27.79
N GLN A 15 15.96 28.75 -29.12
CA GLN A 15 14.66 28.65 -29.82
C GLN A 15 14.08 27.24 -29.70
N PHE A 16 14.91 26.21 -29.78
CA PHE A 16 14.49 24.83 -29.57
C PHE A 16 13.90 24.61 -28.16
N GLN A 17 14.56 25.12 -27.12
CA GLN A 17 14.04 25.03 -25.75
C GLN A 17 12.71 25.78 -25.58
N THR A 18 12.57 26.95 -26.17
CA THR A 18 11.32 27.72 -26.11
C THR A 18 10.18 26.98 -26.83
N LEU A 19 10.47 26.44 -28.02
CA LEU A 19 9.52 25.65 -28.79
C LEU A 19 9.11 24.38 -28.06
N LEU A 20 10.06 23.67 -27.44
CA LEU A 20 9.77 22.46 -26.64
C LEU A 20 8.91 22.78 -25.44
N ARG A 21 9.21 23.86 -24.70
CA ARG A 21 8.38 24.30 -23.56
C ARG A 21 6.98 24.69 -23.99
N ALA A 22 6.85 25.44 -25.09
CA ALA A 22 5.56 25.81 -25.66
C ALA A 22 4.75 24.56 -26.09
N LEU A 23 5.39 23.60 -26.74
CA LEU A 23 4.77 22.36 -27.17
C LEU A 23 4.28 21.54 -25.97
N VAL A 24 5.11 21.37 -24.94
CA VAL A 24 4.74 20.66 -23.70
C VAL A 24 3.58 21.37 -23.01
N LEU A 25 3.60 22.70 -22.93
CA LEU A 25 2.51 23.48 -22.35
C LEU A 25 1.21 23.29 -23.13
N VAL A 26 1.25 23.34 -24.47
CA VAL A 26 0.08 23.13 -25.32
C VAL A 26 -0.46 21.72 -25.16
N ILE A 27 0.38 20.70 -25.20
CA ILE A 27 -0.05 19.31 -24.97
C ILE A 27 -0.69 19.16 -23.60
N PHE A 28 -0.11 19.75 -22.56
CA PHE A 28 -0.67 19.73 -21.20
C PHE A 28 -2.04 20.40 -21.15
N LEU A 29 -2.17 21.62 -21.70
CA LEU A 29 -3.43 22.36 -21.72
C LEU A 29 -4.53 21.65 -22.53
N VAL A 30 -4.17 21.07 -23.68
CA VAL A 30 -5.12 20.32 -24.51
C VAL A 30 -5.55 19.02 -23.81
N SER A 31 -4.61 18.28 -23.23
CA SER A 31 -4.92 17.06 -22.49
C SER A 31 -5.75 17.34 -21.24
N PHE A 32 -5.36 18.33 -20.46
CA PHE A 32 -6.09 18.73 -19.25
C PHE A 32 -7.46 19.32 -19.57
N GLY A 33 -7.53 20.22 -20.54
CA GLY A 33 -8.81 20.81 -21.01
C GLY A 33 -9.73 19.75 -21.60
N GLY A 34 -9.18 18.80 -22.38
CA GLY A 34 -9.91 17.67 -22.90
C GLY A 34 -10.47 16.76 -21.80
N LEU A 35 -9.65 16.47 -20.78
CA LEU A 35 -10.08 15.69 -19.62
C LEU A 35 -11.22 16.38 -18.87
N VAL A 36 -11.09 17.69 -18.61
CA VAL A 36 -12.14 18.49 -17.95
C VAL A 36 -13.43 18.50 -18.76
N LEU A 37 -13.31 18.71 -20.09
CA LEU A 37 -14.46 18.70 -20.98
C LEU A 37 -15.18 17.34 -20.97
N LEU A 38 -14.44 16.23 -21.08
CA LEU A 38 -15.00 14.86 -21.06
C LEU A 38 -15.64 14.53 -19.71
N THR A 39 -15.12 15.08 -18.62
CA THR A 39 -15.70 14.92 -17.27
C THR A 39 -17.00 15.72 -17.15
N VAL A 40 -17.01 16.97 -17.63
CA VAL A 40 -18.21 17.84 -17.56
C VAL A 40 -19.31 17.34 -18.46
N THR A 41 -18.97 16.79 -19.63
CA THR A 41 -19.95 16.18 -20.56
C THR A 41 -20.47 14.82 -20.09
N GLY A 42 -19.94 14.27 -19.00
CA GLY A 42 -20.37 12.99 -18.44
C GLY A 42 -19.88 11.75 -19.22
N VAL A 43 -19.04 11.93 -20.23
CA VAL A 43 -18.45 10.82 -21.00
C VAL A 43 -17.47 10.01 -20.12
N ILE A 44 -16.73 10.71 -19.27
CA ILE A 44 -15.93 10.09 -18.23
C ILE A 44 -16.68 10.30 -16.91
N ALA A 45 -16.90 9.21 -16.18
CA ALA A 45 -17.52 9.28 -14.86
C ALA A 45 -16.78 10.29 -13.99
N PRO A 46 -17.48 11.20 -13.30
CA PRO A 46 -16.81 12.20 -12.46
C PRO A 46 -15.93 11.49 -11.44
N TRP A 47 -14.70 11.95 -11.33
CA TRP A 47 -13.71 11.49 -10.35
C TRP A 47 -14.12 11.84 -8.89
N THR A 48 -15.40 11.88 -8.66
CA THR A 48 -16.00 12.24 -7.40
C THR A 48 -15.87 11.09 -6.41
N GLY A 49 -15.79 11.13 -5.27
CA GLY A 49 -15.86 10.09 -4.25
C GLY A 49 -14.50 9.55 -3.80
N ARG A 50 -13.87 8.66 -4.54
CA ARG A 50 -12.61 8.03 -4.11
C ARG A 50 -11.44 9.00 -4.04
N PHE A 51 -11.37 9.99 -4.90
CA PHE A 51 -10.33 11.02 -4.86
C PHE A 51 -10.55 12.03 -3.72
N TYR A 52 -11.80 12.31 -3.35
CA TYR A 52 -12.08 13.16 -2.20
C TYR A 52 -11.53 12.55 -0.91
N SER A 53 -11.52 11.23 -0.78
CA SER A 53 -10.94 10.56 0.38
C SER A 53 -9.44 10.77 0.54
N LEU A 54 -8.71 11.16 -0.51
CA LEU A 54 -7.30 11.52 -0.43
C LEU A 54 -7.05 12.89 0.23
N TRP A 55 -8.05 13.77 0.22
CA TRP A 55 -7.97 15.11 0.80
C TRP A 55 -8.76 15.21 2.11
N ASP A 56 -9.92 14.56 2.15
CA ASP A 56 -10.79 14.52 3.31
C ASP A 56 -11.11 13.06 3.66
N THR A 57 -10.45 12.55 4.69
CA THR A 57 -10.65 11.18 5.19
C THR A 57 -12.03 10.97 5.82
N GLY A 58 -12.71 12.05 6.23
CA GLY A 58 -14.06 12.00 6.76
C GLY A 58 -15.14 11.80 5.70
N TYR A 59 -14.91 12.33 4.50
CA TYR A 59 -15.86 12.26 3.39
C TYR A 59 -16.29 10.82 3.04
N ALA A 60 -15.31 9.92 2.94
CA ALA A 60 -15.56 8.52 2.61
C ALA A 60 -16.44 7.80 3.65
N LYS A 61 -16.28 8.15 4.92
CA LYS A 61 -17.08 7.53 6.01
C LYS A 61 -18.57 7.89 5.92
N ILE A 62 -18.87 9.09 5.41
CA ILE A 62 -20.23 9.61 5.34
C ILE A 62 -20.90 9.24 4.00
N HIS A 63 -20.18 9.39 2.90
CA HIS A 63 -20.76 9.32 1.56
C HIS A 63 -20.47 8.03 0.80
N ILE A 64 -19.44 7.27 1.21
CA ILE A 64 -19.04 6.04 0.50
C ILE A 64 -18.76 4.93 1.51
N PRO A 65 -19.80 4.29 2.06
CA PRO A 65 -19.66 3.27 3.10
C PRO A 65 -18.72 2.10 2.72
N ILE A 66 -18.66 1.75 1.44
CA ILE A 66 -17.78 0.68 0.96
C ILE A 66 -16.29 1.00 1.18
N ILE A 67 -15.86 2.26 1.01
CA ILE A 67 -14.48 2.65 1.28
C ILE A 67 -14.19 2.55 2.78
N ALA A 68 -15.17 2.93 3.61
CA ALA A 68 -15.03 2.84 5.06
C ALA A 68 -15.03 1.39 5.58
N SER A 69 -15.65 0.46 4.86
CA SER A 69 -15.71 -0.96 5.25
C SER A 69 -14.38 -1.69 5.05
N VAL A 70 -13.49 -1.17 4.21
CA VAL A 70 -12.21 -1.82 3.87
C VAL A 70 -11.11 -1.27 4.76
N SER A 71 -10.45 -2.14 5.52
CA SER A 71 -9.37 -1.76 6.46
C SER A 71 -8.19 -1.08 5.76
N GLU A 72 -7.90 -1.47 4.52
CA GLU A 72 -6.81 -0.89 3.71
C GLU A 72 -7.01 0.58 3.35
N HIS A 73 -8.24 1.08 3.37
CA HIS A 73 -8.58 2.47 3.08
C HIS A 73 -8.60 3.37 4.32
N GLN A 74 -8.33 2.80 5.49
CA GLN A 74 -8.23 3.59 6.72
C GLN A 74 -6.88 4.33 6.80
N PRO A 75 -6.81 5.46 7.53
CA PRO A 75 -5.55 6.15 7.78
C PRO A 75 -4.53 5.24 8.45
N THR A 76 -3.28 5.37 8.05
CA THR A 76 -2.20 4.53 8.57
C THR A 76 -1.86 4.91 10.00
N ALA A 77 -1.87 3.93 10.89
CA ALA A 77 -1.40 4.11 12.27
C ALA A 77 0.13 4.05 12.32
N TRP A 78 0.74 4.79 13.25
CA TRP A 78 2.20 4.78 13.45
C TRP A 78 2.82 3.39 13.58
N PRO A 79 2.24 2.44 14.33
CA PRO A 79 2.79 1.08 14.43
C PRO A 79 2.92 0.37 13.08
N ALA A 80 2.03 0.63 12.11
CA ALA A 80 2.09 0.02 10.79
C ALA A 80 3.35 0.45 10.02
N PHE A 81 3.78 1.70 10.13
CA PHE A 81 5.03 2.17 9.53
C PHE A 81 6.26 1.43 10.09
N PHE A 82 6.30 1.19 11.40
CA PHE A 82 7.39 0.44 12.00
C PHE A 82 7.33 -1.05 11.67
N PHE A 83 6.13 -1.60 11.54
CA PHE A 83 5.94 -2.99 11.17
C PHE A 83 6.45 -3.27 9.74
N ASP A 84 6.11 -2.42 8.78
CA ASP A 84 6.49 -2.63 7.38
C ASP A 84 7.90 -2.12 7.05
N LEU A 85 8.30 -0.97 7.59
CA LEU A 85 9.55 -0.29 7.25
C LEU A 85 10.67 -0.51 8.28
N SER A 86 10.36 -1.09 9.44
CA SER A 86 11.32 -1.33 10.52
C SER A 86 12.08 -0.04 10.89
N MET A 87 13.37 -0.17 11.15
CA MET A 87 14.24 0.96 11.51
C MET A 87 14.56 1.92 10.35
N MET A 88 14.21 1.57 9.11
CA MET A 88 14.44 2.43 7.95
C MET A 88 13.66 3.75 8.04
N ILE A 89 12.55 3.77 8.79
CA ILE A 89 11.76 4.98 9.04
C ILE A 89 12.58 6.10 9.68
N TRP A 90 13.60 5.77 10.47
CA TRP A 90 14.49 6.75 11.09
C TRP A 90 15.59 7.27 10.15
N LEU A 91 16.08 6.42 9.25
CA LEU A 91 17.09 6.80 8.26
C LEU A 91 16.48 7.58 7.09
N PHE A 92 15.20 7.36 6.79
CA PHE A 92 14.50 7.98 5.69
C PHE A 92 14.55 9.53 5.72
N PRO A 93 14.16 10.22 6.82
CA PRO A 93 14.24 11.68 6.87
C PRO A 93 15.68 12.21 6.74
N ALA A 94 16.66 11.48 7.29
CA ALA A 94 18.06 11.83 7.15
C ALA A 94 18.53 11.75 5.69
N GLY A 95 18.13 10.70 4.95
CA GLY A 95 18.44 10.56 3.53
C GLY A 95 17.80 11.65 2.67
N VAL A 96 16.53 11.96 2.93
CA VAL A 96 15.83 13.07 2.25
C VAL A 96 16.54 14.41 2.54
N TYR A 97 16.95 14.66 3.79
CA TYR A 97 17.72 15.85 4.15
C TYR A 97 19.05 15.92 3.39
N MET A 98 19.74 14.80 3.21
CA MET A 98 21.01 14.76 2.46
C MET A 98 20.79 15.10 0.97
N CYS A 99 19.66 14.68 0.38
CA CYS A 99 19.30 15.08 -0.97
C CYS A 99 19.09 16.60 -1.13
N PHE A 100 18.65 17.30 -0.09
CA PHE A 100 18.56 18.76 -0.10
C PHE A 100 19.92 19.46 -0.11
N ARG A 101 20.98 18.82 0.38
CA ARG A 101 22.32 19.43 0.42
C ARG A 101 23.00 19.48 -0.95
N THR A 102 22.64 18.59 -1.85
CA THR A 102 23.22 18.44 -3.18
C THR A 102 22.09 18.38 -4.21
N LEU A 103 21.46 19.53 -4.50
CA LEU A 103 20.29 19.59 -5.38
C LEU A 103 20.68 19.40 -6.86
N ASN A 104 20.53 18.17 -7.34
CA ASN A 104 20.53 17.80 -8.75
C ASN A 104 19.11 17.38 -9.16
N ASP A 105 18.84 17.23 -10.44
CA ASP A 105 17.49 16.88 -10.94
C ASP A 105 17.00 15.55 -10.37
N GLU A 106 17.89 14.56 -10.23
CA GLU A 106 17.56 13.26 -9.65
C GLU A 106 17.17 13.37 -8.17
N GLN A 107 17.86 14.22 -7.41
CA GLN A 107 17.60 14.42 -5.99
C GLN A 107 16.33 15.22 -5.75
N VAL A 108 16.02 16.18 -6.61
CA VAL A 108 14.73 16.89 -6.60
C VAL A 108 13.59 15.91 -6.80
N PHE A 109 13.73 14.97 -7.75
CA PHE A 109 12.72 13.92 -7.95
C PHE A 109 12.55 13.07 -6.70
N ILE A 110 13.63 12.61 -6.06
CA ILE A 110 13.60 11.82 -4.82
C ILE A 110 12.88 12.58 -3.72
N VAL A 111 13.17 13.86 -3.52
CA VAL A 111 12.57 14.71 -2.48
C VAL A 111 11.06 14.88 -2.72
N ILE A 112 10.66 15.23 -3.94
CA ILE A 112 9.24 15.41 -4.29
C ILE A 112 8.49 14.09 -4.10
N TYR A 113 9.05 12.99 -4.58
CA TYR A 113 8.47 11.66 -4.42
C TYR A 113 8.35 11.30 -2.93
N ALA A 114 9.39 11.52 -2.13
CA ALA A 114 9.38 11.25 -0.69
C ALA A 114 8.26 12.01 0.04
N VAL A 115 8.10 13.30 -0.25
CA VAL A 115 7.07 14.13 0.39
C VAL A 115 5.67 13.68 -0.01
N LEU A 116 5.42 13.47 -1.30
CA LEU A 116 4.10 13.05 -1.81
C LEU A 116 3.74 11.64 -1.31
N ALA A 117 4.68 10.69 -1.40
CA ALA A 117 4.46 9.32 -0.94
C ALA A 117 4.21 9.24 0.56
N SER A 118 4.91 10.06 1.37
CA SER A 118 4.68 10.14 2.82
C SER A 118 3.29 10.66 3.16
N TYR A 119 2.84 11.68 2.45
CA TYR A 119 1.49 12.21 2.61
C TYR A 119 0.44 11.15 2.28
N PHE A 120 0.52 10.53 1.11
CA PHE A 120 -0.45 9.53 0.69
C PHE A 120 -0.44 8.26 1.56
N ALA A 121 0.74 7.81 1.99
CA ALA A 121 0.85 6.69 2.93
C ALA A 121 0.21 6.98 4.29
N GLY A 122 0.26 8.24 4.75
CA GLY A 122 -0.44 8.67 5.97
C GLY A 122 -1.96 8.68 5.82
N VAL A 123 -2.46 9.02 4.63
CA VAL A 123 -3.90 9.07 4.34
C VAL A 123 -4.52 7.68 4.27
N MET A 124 -3.80 6.70 3.71
CA MET A 124 -4.36 5.38 3.42
C MET A 124 -3.29 4.28 3.52
N VAL A 125 -3.57 3.22 4.29
CA VAL A 125 -2.65 2.09 4.49
C VAL A 125 -2.19 1.48 3.16
N ARG A 126 -3.10 1.29 2.21
CA ARG A 126 -2.78 0.72 0.89
C ARG A 126 -1.68 1.50 0.15
N LEU A 127 -1.59 2.81 0.35
CA LEU A 127 -0.60 3.65 -0.32
C LEU A 127 0.79 3.57 0.32
N MET A 128 0.97 2.80 1.40
CA MET A 128 2.29 2.49 1.96
C MET A 128 3.18 1.75 0.95
N LEU A 129 2.59 0.98 0.03
CA LEU A 129 3.31 0.34 -1.08
C LEU A 129 4.05 1.35 -1.97
N THR A 130 3.52 2.56 -2.11
CA THR A 130 4.18 3.63 -2.89
C THR A 130 5.29 4.31 -2.10
N LEU A 131 5.22 4.31 -0.77
CA LEU A 131 6.24 4.88 0.11
C LEU A 131 7.47 3.98 0.23
N THR A 132 7.30 2.66 0.27
CA THR A 132 8.38 1.70 0.52
C THR A 132 9.60 1.87 -0.40
N PRO A 133 9.47 2.00 -1.74
CA PRO A 133 10.62 2.15 -2.62
C PRO A 133 11.46 3.39 -2.30
N ILE A 134 10.82 4.52 -2.04
CA ILE A 134 11.53 5.76 -1.77
C ILE A 134 12.17 5.76 -0.37
N VAL A 135 11.57 5.09 0.59
CA VAL A 135 12.17 4.87 1.91
C VAL A 135 13.45 4.04 1.78
N CYS A 136 13.43 2.97 0.97
CA CYS A 136 14.62 2.17 0.72
C CYS A 136 15.74 3.00 0.09
N VAL A 137 15.44 3.79 -0.95
CA VAL A 137 16.43 4.63 -1.63
C VAL A 137 17.00 5.70 -0.70
N ALA A 138 16.16 6.47 -0.02
CA ALA A 138 16.61 7.54 0.86
C ALA A 138 17.38 7.00 2.07
N SER A 139 16.92 5.89 2.66
CA SER A 139 17.62 5.22 3.76
C SER A 139 18.99 4.70 3.33
N ALA A 140 19.11 4.17 2.10
CA ALA A 140 20.39 3.73 1.54
C ALA A 140 21.36 4.90 1.34
N ILE A 141 20.88 6.07 0.90
CA ILE A 141 21.69 7.30 0.78
C ILE A 141 22.23 7.71 2.16
N ALA A 142 21.38 7.74 3.18
CA ALA A 142 21.80 8.06 4.55
C ALA A 142 22.82 7.06 5.08
N PHE A 143 22.55 5.78 4.88
CA PHE A 143 23.41 4.69 5.33
C PHE A 143 24.77 4.71 4.65
N SER A 144 24.81 4.90 3.32
CA SER A 144 26.05 5.07 2.55
C SER A 144 26.88 6.25 3.04
N GLN A 145 26.25 7.39 3.28
CA GLN A 145 26.93 8.57 3.78
C GLN A 145 27.55 8.39 5.18
N ILE A 146 26.84 7.64 6.05
CA ILE A 146 27.38 7.27 7.37
C ILE A 146 28.62 6.39 7.18
N LEU A 147 28.54 5.36 6.36
CA LEU A 147 29.68 4.48 6.08
C LEU A 147 30.86 5.26 5.47
N ASP A 148 30.61 6.11 4.48
CA ASP A 148 31.63 6.92 3.84
C ASP A 148 32.33 7.85 4.84
N THR A 149 31.57 8.46 5.74
CA THR A 149 32.11 9.35 6.77
C THR A 149 33.08 8.64 7.73
N TYR A 150 32.75 7.39 8.10
CA TYR A 150 33.52 6.66 9.10
C TYR A 150 34.57 5.70 8.50
N LEU A 151 34.36 5.21 7.26
CA LEU A 151 35.25 4.27 6.60
C LEU A 151 36.22 4.94 5.62
N SER A 152 35.95 6.18 5.19
CA SER A 152 36.88 6.90 4.33
C SER A 152 38.23 7.00 5.03
N VAL A 153 39.24 6.51 4.34
CA VAL A 153 40.62 6.74 4.74
C VAL A 153 40.91 8.19 4.32
N ASP A 154 41.23 9.05 5.29
CA ASP A 154 41.73 10.38 5.01
C ASP A 154 43.02 10.24 4.18
N SER A 155 42.86 10.22 2.86
CA SER A 155 43.99 10.44 1.97
C SER A 155 44.44 11.86 2.22
N PRO A 156 45.70 12.10 2.66
CA PRO A 156 46.17 13.44 2.87
C PRO A 156 46.01 14.21 1.56
N LYS A 157 45.18 15.26 1.61
CA LYS A 157 45.09 16.21 0.48
C LYS A 157 46.50 16.78 0.28
N VAL A 158 47.23 16.21 -0.69
CA VAL A 158 48.46 16.78 -1.16
C VAL A 158 48.08 18.11 -1.80
N GLN A 159 48.17 19.18 -1.02
CA GLN A 159 48.17 20.52 -1.61
C GLN A 159 49.45 20.62 -2.42
N PRO A 160 49.39 20.90 -3.70
CA PRO A 160 50.59 21.23 -4.46
C PRO A 160 51.07 22.60 -4.01
N GLN A 161 51.89 22.65 -2.96
CA GLN A 161 52.73 23.82 -2.76
C GLN A 161 53.88 23.75 -3.72
N VAL A 162 53.71 24.43 -4.82
CA VAL A 162 54.79 24.84 -5.70
C VAL A 162 55.52 25.97 -4.99
N ASN A 163 56.53 25.64 -4.23
CA ASN A 163 57.67 26.53 -3.95
C ASN A 163 58.94 25.69 -3.78
N GLY A 164 59.82 25.84 -4.74
CA GLY A 164 61.07 25.16 -4.80
C GLY A 164 62.00 25.54 -3.63
N ASN A 165 62.40 24.53 -2.89
CA ASN A 165 63.71 24.47 -2.23
C ASN A 165 63.95 23.01 -1.77
N ALA A 166 65.22 22.65 -1.76
CA ALA A 166 65.80 21.31 -1.74
C ALA A 166 65.48 20.38 -0.55
N ASP A 167 64.51 20.69 0.26
CA ASP A 167 64.08 19.82 1.41
C ASP A 167 62.96 18.87 1.08
N THR A 168 62.56 18.77 -0.20
CA THR A 168 61.37 17.98 -0.62
C THR A 168 61.59 16.47 -0.63
N ALA A 169 62.84 15.98 -0.60
CA ALA A 169 63.10 14.54 -0.64
C ALA A 169 62.75 13.83 0.66
N HIS A 170 62.92 14.49 1.81
CA HIS A 170 62.51 13.92 3.12
C HIS A 170 61.00 13.96 3.36
N LEU A 171 60.31 14.95 2.77
CA LEU A 171 58.85 15.03 2.88
C LEU A 171 58.15 14.06 1.95
N ALA A 172 58.71 13.77 0.77
CA ALA A 172 58.19 12.75 -0.14
C ALA A 172 58.35 11.34 0.41
N ALA A 173 59.45 11.03 1.08
CA ALA A 173 59.65 9.75 1.76
C ALA A 173 58.67 9.54 2.93
N ALA A 174 58.27 10.58 3.64
CA ALA A 174 57.29 10.53 4.70
C ALA A 174 55.81 10.37 4.17
N ALA A 175 55.57 10.73 2.91
CA ALA A 175 54.25 10.58 2.30
C ALA A 175 53.94 9.14 1.84
N ILE A 176 54.96 8.28 1.72
CA ILE A 176 54.83 6.87 1.28
C ILE A 176 54.57 5.91 2.47
N LEU A 177 54.71 6.37 3.71
CA LEU A 177 54.43 5.53 4.87
C LEU A 177 52.92 5.38 5.07
N PRO A 178 52.38 4.12 5.23
CA PRO A 178 51.02 3.90 5.57
C PRO A 178 50.61 4.68 6.85
N ASP A 179 49.42 5.23 6.87
CA ASP A 179 48.89 6.04 7.99
C ASP A 179 49.00 5.37 9.35
N ALA A 180 49.04 4.04 9.39
CA ALA A 180 49.30 3.25 10.58
C ALA A 180 50.64 3.57 11.26
N LEU A 181 51.66 4.00 10.54
CA LEU A 181 52.98 4.38 11.06
C LEU A 181 53.12 5.88 11.33
N ARG A 182 52.24 6.72 10.75
CA ARG A 182 52.16 8.14 11.05
C ARG A 182 51.52 8.46 12.39
N SER A 183 50.73 7.51 12.92
CA SER A 183 50.02 7.61 14.20
C SER A 183 50.90 7.37 15.43
N THR A 184 52.21 7.24 15.27
CA THR A 184 53.11 6.98 16.40
C THR A 184 53.25 8.15 17.39
N ARG A 185 52.69 9.33 17.10
CA ARG A 185 52.71 10.48 18.01
C ARG A 185 51.66 10.40 19.14
N ASN A 186 50.58 9.66 18.95
CA ASN A 186 49.58 9.38 19.99
C ASN A 186 48.89 8.02 19.72
N PRO A 187 49.41 6.92 20.27
CA PRO A 187 48.86 5.58 20.03
C PRO A 187 47.39 5.46 20.47
N LEU A 188 46.94 6.25 21.44
CA LEU A 188 45.54 6.30 21.88
C LEU A 188 44.59 6.80 20.79
N VAL A 189 44.99 7.80 20.01
CA VAL A 189 44.15 8.35 18.93
C VAL A 189 43.94 7.32 17.82
N GLY A 190 44.96 6.53 17.47
CA GLY A 190 44.87 5.42 16.53
C GLY A 190 43.90 4.35 17.02
N ILE A 191 43.99 3.93 18.30
CA ILE A 191 43.11 2.93 18.90
C ILE A 191 41.63 3.42 18.89
N TYR A 192 41.39 4.68 19.27
CA TYR A 192 40.04 5.26 19.22
C TYR A 192 39.48 5.30 17.79
N SER A 193 40.28 5.62 16.79
CA SER A 193 39.85 5.62 15.38
C SER A 193 39.49 4.22 14.86
N TYR A 194 40.28 3.20 15.22
CA TYR A 194 39.97 1.81 14.87
C TYR A 194 38.73 1.30 15.62
N ALA A 195 38.62 1.61 16.91
CA ALA A 195 37.47 1.21 17.72
C ALA A 195 36.18 1.84 17.18
N SER A 196 36.19 3.12 16.80
CA SER A 196 35.02 3.79 16.23
C SER A 196 34.62 3.19 14.89
N LYS A 197 35.58 2.90 14.00
CA LYS A 197 35.31 2.23 12.69
C LYS A 197 34.71 0.83 12.90
N LEU A 198 35.30 0.04 13.80
CA LEU A 198 34.81 -1.30 14.12
C LEU A 198 33.39 -1.26 14.71
N THR A 199 33.11 -0.29 15.59
CA THR A 199 31.78 -0.10 16.17
C THR A 199 30.76 0.26 15.10
N VAL A 200 31.08 1.17 14.17
CA VAL A 200 30.17 1.55 13.07
C VAL A 200 29.90 0.38 12.14
N VAL A 201 30.94 -0.36 11.72
CA VAL A 201 30.77 -1.52 10.86
C VAL A 201 29.99 -2.62 11.58
N GLY A 202 30.31 -2.88 12.84
CA GLY A 202 29.62 -3.88 13.66
C GLY A 202 28.13 -3.52 13.84
N SER A 203 27.83 -2.27 14.18
CA SER A 203 26.43 -1.81 14.32
C SER A 203 25.67 -1.83 13.00
N ALA A 204 26.32 -1.46 11.89
CA ALA A 204 25.74 -1.55 10.54
C ALA A 204 25.42 -2.99 10.16
N THR A 205 26.34 -3.92 10.44
CA THR A 205 26.14 -5.35 10.17
C THR A 205 24.97 -5.91 11.01
N VAL A 206 24.94 -5.61 12.30
CA VAL A 206 23.85 -6.03 13.20
C VAL A 206 22.52 -5.44 12.72
N TYR A 207 22.50 -4.16 12.34
CA TYR A 207 21.31 -3.50 11.80
C TYR A 207 20.78 -4.21 10.55
N LEU A 208 21.66 -4.52 9.58
CA LEU A 208 21.27 -5.23 8.35
C LEU A 208 20.76 -6.64 8.63
N LEU A 209 21.40 -7.38 9.55
CA LEU A 209 20.93 -8.70 9.95
C LEU A 209 19.55 -8.65 10.59
N LEU A 210 19.34 -7.72 11.53
CA LEU A 210 18.03 -7.54 12.16
C LEU A 210 16.96 -7.13 11.13
N PHE A 211 17.32 -6.28 10.18
CA PHE A 211 16.41 -5.89 9.09
C PHE A 211 16.02 -7.09 8.23
N VAL A 212 16.97 -7.92 7.80
CA VAL A 212 16.68 -9.12 7.00
C VAL A 212 15.81 -10.10 7.79
N LEU A 213 16.12 -10.35 9.06
CA LEU A 213 15.31 -11.21 9.93
C LEU A 213 13.88 -10.69 10.08
N HIS A 214 13.74 -9.38 10.28
CA HIS A 214 12.43 -8.74 10.39
C HIS A 214 11.63 -8.86 9.09
N CYS A 215 12.22 -8.56 7.94
CA CYS A 215 11.56 -8.68 6.64
C CYS A 215 11.12 -10.12 6.36
N THR A 216 11.98 -11.11 6.67
CA THR A 216 11.65 -12.52 6.50
C THR A 216 10.48 -12.92 7.40
N TRP A 217 10.52 -12.49 8.66
CA TRP A 217 9.45 -12.77 9.62
C TRP A 217 8.12 -12.13 9.21
N VAL A 218 8.11 -10.85 8.82
CA VAL A 218 6.90 -10.15 8.35
C VAL A 218 6.33 -10.83 7.11
N THR A 219 7.18 -11.13 6.13
CA THR A 219 6.74 -11.79 4.89
C THR A 219 6.12 -13.15 5.17
N SER A 220 6.75 -13.96 6.02
CA SER A 220 6.25 -15.31 6.31
C SER A 220 4.98 -15.32 7.16
N ASN A 221 4.83 -14.39 8.10
CA ASN A 221 3.70 -14.41 9.04
C ASN A 221 2.51 -13.54 8.61
N ALA A 222 2.77 -12.38 8.00
CA ALA A 222 1.71 -11.43 7.65
C ALA A 222 1.26 -11.54 6.19
N TYR A 223 2.19 -11.80 5.26
CA TYR A 223 1.90 -11.73 3.83
C TYR A 223 1.85 -13.09 3.11
N SER A 224 2.37 -14.15 3.74
CA SER A 224 2.38 -15.49 3.13
C SER A 224 1.33 -16.44 3.67
N SER A 225 0.58 -16.04 4.70
CA SER A 225 -0.49 -16.87 5.26
C SER A 225 -1.67 -16.95 4.29
N PRO A 226 -2.07 -18.14 3.81
CA PRO A 226 -3.23 -18.27 2.95
C PRO A 226 -4.50 -17.93 3.73
N SER A 227 -5.30 -16.99 3.21
CA SER A 227 -6.57 -16.59 3.81
C SER A 227 -7.70 -17.62 3.63
N VAL A 228 -7.48 -18.60 2.76
CA VAL A 228 -8.49 -19.63 2.41
C VAL A 228 -8.44 -20.83 3.33
N VAL A 229 -7.29 -21.11 3.93
CA VAL A 229 -7.08 -22.23 4.86
C VAL A 229 -6.59 -21.66 6.19
N LEU A 230 -7.36 -21.86 7.24
CA LEU A 230 -6.97 -21.47 8.59
C LEU A 230 -6.37 -22.68 9.30
N ALA A 231 -5.16 -22.54 9.83
CA ALA A 231 -4.49 -23.57 10.60
C ALA A 231 -4.31 -23.11 12.05
N SER A 232 -4.84 -23.86 13.00
CA SER A 232 -4.67 -23.65 14.42
C SER A 232 -3.87 -24.82 15.02
N ARG A 233 -2.99 -24.54 15.99
CA ARG A 233 -2.30 -25.58 16.76
C ARG A 233 -3.07 -25.86 18.03
N LEU A 234 -3.43 -27.13 18.21
CA LEU A 234 -4.02 -27.62 19.43
C LEU A 234 -2.96 -27.79 20.54
N PRO A 235 -3.36 -27.85 21.81
CA PRO A 235 -2.44 -28.04 22.95
C PRO A 235 -1.65 -29.35 22.88
N ASP A 236 -2.12 -30.36 22.16
CA ASP A 236 -1.48 -31.65 21.93
C ASP A 236 -0.40 -31.62 20.82
N GLY A 237 -0.19 -30.45 20.20
CA GLY A 237 0.75 -30.24 19.12
C GLY A 237 0.21 -30.62 17.73
N SER A 238 -1.00 -31.15 17.62
CA SER A 238 -1.65 -31.44 16.34
C SER A 238 -2.12 -30.14 15.67
N GLN A 239 -2.22 -30.17 14.34
CA GLN A 239 -2.72 -29.07 13.54
C GLN A 239 -4.19 -29.29 13.25
N HIS A 240 -5.03 -28.35 13.68
CA HIS A 240 -6.44 -28.30 13.27
C HIS A 240 -6.55 -27.37 12.06
N ILE A 241 -6.96 -27.91 10.94
CA ILE A 241 -7.10 -27.21 9.66
C ILE A 241 -8.60 -26.97 9.41
N ILE A 242 -8.97 -25.71 9.20
CA ILE A 242 -10.30 -25.32 8.79
C ILE A 242 -10.17 -24.86 7.33
N ASP A 243 -10.70 -25.66 6.41
CA ASP A 243 -10.62 -25.37 4.97
C ASP A 243 -12.00 -25.41 4.28
N ASP A 244 -13.05 -25.14 5.02
CA ASP A 244 -14.45 -25.11 4.55
C ASP A 244 -14.63 -24.26 3.29
N TYR A 245 -13.89 -23.16 3.17
CA TYR A 245 -13.89 -22.31 1.96
C TYR A 245 -13.40 -23.07 0.73
N ARG A 246 -12.28 -23.78 0.83
CA ARG A 246 -11.72 -24.57 -0.26
C ARG A 246 -12.68 -25.69 -0.67
N GLU A 247 -13.29 -26.37 0.32
CA GLU A 247 -14.28 -27.42 0.06
C GLU A 247 -15.52 -26.87 -0.64
N ALA A 248 -16.02 -25.71 -0.20
CA ALA A 248 -17.18 -25.04 -0.82
C ALA A 248 -16.89 -24.65 -2.29
N TYR A 249 -15.72 -24.07 -2.56
CA TYR A 249 -15.34 -23.70 -3.93
C TYR A 249 -15.12 -24.93 -4.81
N TYR A 250 -14.53 -26.00 -4.25
CA TYR A 250 -14.39 -27.27 -4.96
C TYR A 250 -15.76 -27.88 -5.28
N TRP A 251 -16.70 -27.84 -4.33
CA TRP A 251 -18.07 -28.28 -4.55
C TRP A 251 -18.76 -27.50 -5.67
N LEU A 252 -18.65 -26.18 -5.68
CA LEU A 252 -19.17 -25.32 -6.75
C LEU A 252 -18.60 -25.72 -8.10
N ARG A 253 -17.29 -25.94 -8.17
CA ARG A 253 -16.62 -26.35 -9.43
C ARG A 253 -17.11 -27.69 -9.95
N GLN A 254 -17.36 -28.65 -9.08
CA GLN A 254 -17.73 -30.00 -9.48
C GLN A 254 -19.23 -30.19 -9.71
N ASN A 255 -20.08 -29.45 -9.04
CA ASN A 255 -21.53 -29.72 -8.97
C ASN A 255 -22.37 -28.66 -9.69
N THR A 256 -21.77 -27.62 -10.24
CA THR A 256 -22.47 -26.58 -11.01
C THR A 256 -21.97 -26.54 -12.45
N HIS A 257 -22.76 -26.01 -13.38
CA HIS A 257 -22.28 -25.84 -14.75
C HIS A 257 -21.36 -24.63 -14.88
N ASP A 258 -20.53 -24.59 -15.92
CA ASP A 258 -19.43 -23.63 -16.07
C ASP A 258 -19.86 -22.16 -16.09
N ASN A 259 -21.07 -21.88 -16.57
CA ASN A 259 -21.63 -20.52 -16.62
C ASN A 259 -22.56 -20.21 -15.44
N ALA A 260 -22.61 -21.05 -14.40
CA ALA A 260 -23.45 -20.81 -13.24
C ALA A 260 -23.02 -19.52 -12.52
N LYS A 261 -23.92 -18.55 -12.40
CA LYS A 261 -23.67 -17.26 -11.75
C LYS A 261 -23.86 -17.37 -10.26
N ILE A 262 -22.80 -17.04 -9.51
CA ILE A 262 -22.79 -17.12 -8.06
C ILE A 262 -22.97 -15.72 -7.48
N MET A 263 -23.96 -15.53 -6.61
CA MET A 263 -24.09 -14.33 -5.79
C MET A 263 -23.47 -14.57 -4.43
N SER A 264 -22.51 -13.75 -4.08
CA SER A 264 -21.86 -13.73 -2.76
C SER A 264 -21.55 -12.31 -2.37
N TRP A 265 -21.10 -12.09 -1.14
CA TRP A 265 -20.51 -10.80 -0.81
C TRP A 265 -19.22 -10.58 -1.58
N TRP A 266 -18.87 -9.33 -1.89
CA TRP A 266 -17.75 -8.98 -2.77
C TRP A 266 -16.37 -9.52 -2.33
N ASP A 267 -16.20 -9.79 -1.02
CA ASP A 267 -14.96 -10.32 -0.46
C ASP A 267 -14.55 -11.69 -1.06
N TYR A 268 -15.50 -12.47 -1.52
CA TYR A 268 -15.27 -13.84 -2.02
C TYR A 268 -15.13 -13.92 -3.55
N GLY A 269 -15.39 -12.83 -4.26
CA GLY A 269 -15.46 -12.85 -5.71
C GLY A 269 -14.21 -13.40 -6.40
N TYR A 270 -13.02 -12.95 -6.03
CA TYR A 270 -11.78 -13.47 -6.60
C TYR A 270 -11.49 -14.91 -6.24
N GLN A 271 -11.89 -15.35 -5.05
CA GLN A 271 -11.73 -16.74 -4.64
C GLN A 271 -12.67 -17.67 -5.42
N ILE A 272 -13.93 -17.28 -5.61
CA ILE A 272 -14.90 -18.02 -6.41
C ILE A 272 -14.43 -18.08 -7.87
N GLY A 273 -14.05 -16.95 -8.46
CA GLY A 273 -13.54 -16.91 -9.82
C GLY A 273 -12.28 -17.73 -10.04
N GLY A 274 -11.31 -17.66 -9.10
CA GLY A 274 -10.03 -18.35 -9.21
C GLY A 274 -10.07 -19.84 -8.87
N MET A 275 -10.84 -20.24 -7.83
CA MET A 275 -10.86 -21.62 -7.33
C MET A 275 -12.06 -22.43 -7.85
N ALA A 276 -13.24 -21.82 -7.87
CA ALA A 276 -14.44 -22.50 -8.36
C ALA A 276 -14.61 -22.37 -9.89
N ASP A 277 -13.91 -21.41 -10.52
CA ASP A 277 -14.00 -21.14 -11.95
C ASP A 277 -15.47 -20.85 -12.37
N ARG A 278 -16.13 -20.00 -11.60
CA ARG A 278 -17.54 -19.61 -11.80
C ARG A 278 -17.66 -18.08 -11.83
N PRO A 279 -18.51 -17.52 -12.72
CA PRO A 279 -18.78 -16.09 -12.74
C PRO A 279 -19.48 -15.63 -11.47
N THR A 280 -19.08 -14.47 -10.95
CA THR A 280 -19.66 -13.85 -9.77
C THR A 280 -20.31 -12.52 -10.11
N LEU A 281 -21.32 -12.11 -9.34
CA LEU A 281 -21.96 -10.81 -9.53
C LEU A 281 -21.03 -9.65 -9.13
N VAL A 282 -20.30 -9.81 -8.06
CA VAL A 282 -19.42 -8.78 -7.46
C VAL A 282 -18.10 -9.41 -7.06
N ASP A 283 -17.06 -8.61 -7.07
CA ASP A 283 -15.69 -9.02 -6.75
C ASP A 283 -14.95 -7.99 -5.89
N ASN A 284 -13.73 -8.33 -5.50
CA ASN A 284 -12.87 -7.51 -4.65
C ASN A 284 -12.38 -6.21 -5.33
N ASN A 285 -12.62 -6.02 -6.62
CA ASN A 285 -12.26 -4.78 -7.31
C ASN A 285 -13.09 -3.58 -6.82
N THR A 286 -14.35 -3.83 -6.40
CA THR A 286 -15.25 -2.81 -5.81
C THR A 286 -15.43 -1.53 -6.63
N TRP A 287 -15.25 -1.59 -7.94
CA TRP A 287 -15.34 -0.42 -8.81
C TRP A 287 -16.77 0.08 -9.00
N ASN A 288 -17.75 -0.83 -9.01
CA ASN A 288 -19.17 -0.53 -9.18
C ASN A 288 -19.92 -0.60 -7.86
N ASN A 289 -20.01 0.53 -7.19
CA ASN A 289 -20.68 0.64 -5.90
C ASN A 289 -22.18 0.28 -5.95
N THR A 290 -22.85 0.65 -7.04
CA THR A 290 -24.29 0.34 -7.22
C THR A 290 -24.52 -1.16 -7.31
N HIS A 291 -23.64 -1.87 -8.01
CA HIS A 291 -23.77 -3.32 -8.17
C HIS A 291 -23.55 -4.06 -6.83
N ILE A 292 -22.57 -3.62 -6.05
CA ILE A 292 -22.34 -4.15 -4.70
C ILE A 292 -23.52 -3.84 -3.78
N ALA A 293 -24.06 -2.63 -3.87
CA ALA A 293 -25.26 -2.24 -3.12
C ALA A 293 -26.49 -3.09 -3.51
N THR A 294 -26.60 -3.50 -4.78
CA THR A 294 -27.66 -4.40 -5.23
C THR A 294 -27.59 -5.77 -4.54
N VAL A 295 -26.38 -6.32 -4.41
CA VAL A 295 -26.18 -7.56 -3.65
C VAL A 295 -26.50 -7.33 -2.17
N GLY A 296 -26.04 -6.21 -1.58
CA GLY A 296 -26.36 -5.83 -0.21
C GLY A 296 -27.88 -5.71 0.03
N LYS A 297 -28.59 -5.09 -0.91
CA LYS A 297 -30.05 -4.98 -0.88
C LYS A 297 -30.73 -6.35 -0.96
N ALA A 298 -30.26 -7.23 -1.85
CA ALA A 298 -30.80 -8.58 -1.96
C ALA A 298 -30.61 -9.38 -0.66
N MET A 299 -29.40 -9.32 -0.06
CA MET A 299 -29.10 -10.03 1.20
C MET A 299 -29.88 -9.49 2.41
N SER A 300 -30.13 -8.19 2.46
CA SER A 300 -30.79 -7.50 3.58
C SER A 300 -32.32 -7.41 3.46
N SER A 301 -32.89 -7.77 2.32
CA SER A 301 -34.34 -7.69 2.07
C SER A 301 -35.03 -9.03 2.29
N ARG A 302 -36.37 -8.98 2.35
CA ARG A 302 -37.20 -10.19 2.38
C ARG A 302 -37.13 -10.95 1.05
N GLU A 303 -37.48 -12.22 1.09
CA GLU A 303 -37.46 -13.10 -0.08
C GLU A 303 -38.24 -12.53 -1.28
N GLU A 304 -39.41 -11.92 -1.03
CA GLU A 304 -40.24 -11.34 -2.08
C GLU A 304 -39.55 -10.19 -2.85
N VAL A 305 -38.61 -9.48 -2.20
CA VAL A 305 -37.83 -8.41 -2.81
C VAL A 305 -36.52 -8.97 -3.41
N SER A 306 -35.91 -9.92 -2.72
CA SER A 306 -34.62 -10.49 -3.13
C SER A 306 -34.72 -11.37 -4.36
N TYR A 307 -35.77 -12.18 -4.45
CA TYR A 307 -35.97 -13.11 -5.58
C TYR A 307 -36.05 -12.43 -6.95
N PRO A 308 -36.85 -11.35 -7.15
CA PRO A 308 -36.82 -10.60 -8.41
C PRO A 308 -35.43 -10.02 -8.77
N ILE A 309 -34.68 -9.56 -7.78
CA ILE A 309 -33.31 -9.03 -8.00
C ILE A 309 -32.40 -10.17 -8.49
N MET A 310 -32.41 -11.31 -7.82
CA MET A 310 -31.63 -12.47 -8.25
C MET A 310 -32.01 -12.95 -9.65
N ARG A 311 -33.30 -12.98 -9.97
CA ARG A 311 -33.80 -13.35 -11.31
C ARG A 311 -33.37 -12.36 -12.39
N GLN A 312 -33.37 -11.07 -12.08
CA GLN A 312 -32.92 -10.02 -13.02
C GLN A 312 -31.42 -10.17 -13.37
N HIS A 313 -30.63 -10.61 -12.41
CA HIS A 313 -29.20 -10.84 -12.60
C HIS A 313 -28.84 -12.27 -13.00
N GLU A 314 -29.86 -13.12 -13.22
CA GLU A 314 -29.67 -14.53 -13.62
C GLU A 314 -28.78 -15.30 -12.64
N VAL A 315 -29.04 -15.14 -11.34
CA VAL A 315 -28.29 -15.83 -10.27
C VAL A 315 -28.78 -17.28 -10.19
N ASP A 316 -27.84 -18.22 -10.23
CA ASP A 316 -28.12 -19.65 -10.09
C ASP A 316 -27.92 -20.14 -8.66
N TYR A 317 -26.89 -19.62 -7.97
CA TYR A 317 -26.53 -20.02 -6.60
C TYR A 317 -26.16 -18.79 -5.76
N VAL A 318 -26.43 -18.90 -4.47
CA VAL A 318 -26.04 -17.91 -3.47
C VAL A 318 -25.07 -18.58 -2.48
N LEU A 319 -23.90 -17.98 -2.32
CA LEU A 319 -22.90 -18.41 -1.34
C LEU A 319 -22.93 -17.47 -0.14
N VAL A 320 -23.18 -18.04 1.04
CA VAL A 320 -23.18 -17.34 2.32
C VAL A 320 -22.31 -18.13 3.31
N VAL A 321 -21.49 -17.45 4.09
CA VAL A 321 -20.68 -18.05 5.16
C VAL A 321 -21.43 -17.88 6.46
N PHE A 322 -21.89 -19.01 7.04
CA PHE A 322 -22.72 -19.03 8.24
C PHE A 322 -22.46 -20.29 9.07
N GLY A 323 -22.60 -20.19 10.39
CA GLY A 323 -22.56 -21.35 11.28
C GLY A 323 -21.19 -21.64 11.90
N GLY A 324 -20.38 -20.63 12.18
CA GLY A 324 -19.06 -20.78 12.80
C GLY A 324 -19.09 -21.44 14.18
N LEU A 325 -18.10 -22.27 14.46
CA LEU A 325 -17.98 -23.06 15.69
C LEU A 325 -17.77 -22.20 16.95
N LEU A 326 -17.23 -21.01 16.82
CA LEU A 326 -16.89 -20.08 17.91
C LEU A 326 -17.83 -18.89 18.00
N GLY A 327 -19.06 -19.02 17.52
CA GLY A 327 -20.02 -17.95 17.41
C GLY A 327 -19.87 -17.18 16.09
N TYR A 328 -20.57 -16.08 15.96
CA TYR A 328 -20.71 -15.35 14.69
C TYR A 328 -19.50 -14.49 14.28
N SER A 329 -18.36 -14.62 14.95
CA SER A 329 -17.22 -13.70 14.77
C SER A 329 -16.45 -13.85 13.45
N GLY A 330 -16.61 -14.93 12.72
CA GLY A 330 -15.97 -15.17 11.41
C GLY A 330 -16.93 -15.23 10.23
N ASP A 331 -18.23 -15.08 10.49
CA ASP A 331 -19.29 -15.28 9.51
C ASP A 331 -19.68 -13.97 8.82
N ASP A 332 -20.47 -14.10 7.75
CA ASP A 332 -21.01 -12.96 7.01
C ASP A 332 -21.96 -12.08 7.84
N ILE A 333 -22.45 -12.57 8.97
CA ILE A 333 -23.23 -11.79 9.94
C ILE A 333 -22.48 -10.53 10.41
N ASN A 334 -21.16 -10.62 10.61
CA ASN A 334 -20.37 -9.44 10.96
C ASN A 334 -20.25 -8.43 9.80
N LYS A 335 -20.37 -8.91 8.56
CA LYS A 335 -20.34 -8.09 7.37
C LYS A 335 -21.73 -7.57 7.00
N PHE A 336 -22.78 -8.16 7.55
CA PHE A 336 -24.16 -7.85 7.20
C PHE A 336 -24.52 -6.39 7.46
N LEU A 337 -24.01 -5.79 8.51
CA LEU A 337 -24.19 -4.37 8.79
C LEU A 337 -23.64 -3.48 7.65
N TRP A 338 -22.53 -3.89 7.05
CA TRP A 338 -21.99 -3.20 5.87
C TRP A 338 -22.84 -3.43 4.63
N MET A 339 -23.41 -4.61 4.46
CA MET A 339 -24.36 -4.88 3.37
C MET A 339 -25.55 -3.93 3.44
N VAL A 340 -26.12 -3.76 4.64
CA VAL A 340 -27.23 -2.84 4.90
C VAL A 340 -26.83 -1.38 4.64
N ARG A 341 -25.71 -0.92 5.19
CA ARG A 341 -25.22 0.47 5.03
C ARG A 341 -24.91 0.84 3.59
N ILE A 342 -24.29 -0.08 2.85
CA ILE A 342 -23.97 0.14 1.43
C ILE A 342 -25.25 0.19 0.60
N ALA A 343 -26.23 -0.68 0.93
CA ALA A 343 -27.54 -0.66 0.27
C ALA A 343 -28.32 0.63 0.59
N GLU A 344 -28.35 1.07 1.86
CA GLU A 344 -28.99 2.33 2.26
C GLU A 344 -28.37 3.54 1.56
N GLY A 345 -27.05 3.54 1.33
CA GLY A 345 -26.37 4.62 0.61
C GLY A 345 -26.87 4.83 -0.83
N ILE A 346 -27.46 3.81 -1.46
CA ILE A 346 -28.04 3.88 -2.82
C ILE A 346 -29.57 3.93 -2.79
N TRP A 347 -30.20 3.16 -1.91
CA TRP A 347 -31.66 3.08 -1.76
C TRP A 347 -32.13 3.44 -0.33
N PRO A 348 -32.04 4.72 0.06
CA PRO A 348 -32.33 5.14 1.44
C PRO A 348 -33.81 5.00 1.82
N ASP A 349 -34.70 4.90 0.84
CA ASP A 349 -36.14 4.73 1.07
C ASP A 349 -36.55 3.26 1.27
N GLU A 350 -35.78 2.33 0.70
CA GLU A 350 -36.11 0.91 0.69
C GLU A 350 -35.37 0.13 1.80
N VAL A 351 -34.10 0.46 2.04
CA VAL A 351 -33.26 -0.18 3.04
C VAL A 351 -32.83 0.88 4.06
N LYS A 352 -33.11 0.65 5.34
CA LYS A 352 -32.74 1.55 6.45
C LYS A 352 -32.06 0.77 7.55
N GLU A 353 -30.82 1.10 7.84
CA GLU A 353 -30.03 0.47 8.89
C GLU A 353 -30.76 0.49 10.25
N ARG A 354 -31.47 1.59 10.53
CA ARG A 354 -32.23 1.75 11.77
C ARG A 354 -33.25 0.63 12.01
N ASN A 355 -33.81 0.02 10.96
CA ASN A 355 -34.81 -1.04 11.08
C ASN A 355 -34.22 -2.38 11.56
N PHE A 356 -32.89 -2.52 11.52
CA PHE A 356 -32.16 -3.71 11.95
C PHE A 356 -31.73 -3.63 13.43
N PHE A 357 -31.80 -2.44 14.04
CA PHE A 357 -31.52 -2.27 15.46
C PHE A 357 -32.76 -2.41 16.31
N THR A 358 -32.59 -3.07 17.45
CA THR A 358 -33.63 -3.18 18.48
C THR A 358 -33.96 -1.80 19.07
N ALA A 359 -35.04 -1.70 19.84
CA ALA A 359 -35.41 -0.46 20.53
C ALA A 359 -34.31 0.02 21.51
N ARG A 360 -33.41 -0.86 21.95
CA ARG A 360 -32.28 -0.54 22.81
C ARG A 360 -31.04 -0.06 21.99
N GLY A 361 -31.12 -0.07 20.66
CA GLY A 361 -30.01 0.27 19.79
C GLY A 361 -28.99 -0.85 19.60
N GLU A 362 -29.37 -2.10 19.91
CA GLU A 362 -28.52 -3.28 19.77
C GLU A 362 -28.78 -3.98 18.43
N TYR A 363 -27.73 -4.50 17.82
CA TYR A 363 -27.79 -5.33 16.62
C TYR A 363 -27.77 -6.80 17.07
N ARG A 364 -28.88 -7.49 16.96
CA ARG A 364 -29.06 -8.86 17.48
C ARG A 364 -29.46 -9.81 16.36
N VAL A 365 -28.98 -11.05 16.47
CA VAL A 365 -29.26 -12.17 15.54
C VAL A 365 -30.00 -13.33 16.21
N ASP A 366 -30.34 -13.17 17.49
CA ASP A 366 -31.07 -14.14 18.28
C ASP A 366 -32.61 -13.94 18.22
N ASP A 367 -33.33 -14.62 19.11
CA ASP A 367 -34.79 -14.54 19.16
C ASP A 367 -35.33 -13.13 19.49
N GLU A 368 -34.51 -12.25 20.04
CA GLU A 368 -34.84 -10.86 20.28
C GLU A 368 -34.54 -9.93 19.11
N ALA A 369 -34.05 -10.48 17.98
CA ALA A 369 -33.77 -9.71 16.77
C ALA A 369 -35.03 -9.05 16.20
N THR A 370 -34.84 -7.93 15.48
CA THR A 370 -35.97 -7.22 14.85
C THR A 370 -36.63 -8.09 13.78
N PRO A 371 -37.92 -7.88 13.49
CA PRO A 371 -38.63 -8.60 12.43
C PRO A 371 -37.94 -8.38 11.05
N THR A 372 -37.33 -7.22 10.81
CA THR A 372 -36.59 -6.94 9.58
C THR A 372 -35.36 -7.83 9.46
N MET A 373 -34.64 -8.03 10.55
CA MET A 373 -33.47 -8.91 10.58
C MET A 373 -33.87 -10.38 10.40
N LYS A 374 -34.88 -10.86 11.12
CA LYS A 374 -35.37 -12.25 11.05
C LYS A 374 -35.89 -12.64 9.65
N ASN A 375 -36.44 -11.71 8.92
CA ASN A 375 -37.00 -11.93 7.59
C ASN A 375 -36.05 -11.52 6.46
N SER A 376 -34.79 -11.19 6.74
CA SER A 376 -33.80 -10.96 5.68
C SER A 376 -33.42 -12.28 5.02
N LEU A 377 -32.96 -12.20 3.75
CA LEU A 377 -32.53 -13.39 3.00
C LEU A 377 -31.36 -14.11 3.70
N MET A 378 -30.47 -13.36 4.31
CA MET A 378 -29.35 -13.86 5.07
C MET A 378 -29.78 -14.30 6.48
#